data_40c58c28f14cb64a366755205e32b5ce
#
_entry.id   40c58c28f14cb64a366755205e32b5ce
#
_cell.length_a   1.000
_cell.length_b   1.000
_cell.length_c   1.000
_cell.angle_alpha   90.00
_cell.angle_beta   90.00
_cell.angle_gamma   90.00
#
_symmetry.space_group_name_H-M   'P 1'
#
loop_
_entity.id
_entity.type
_entity.pdbx_description
1 polymer ?
#
loop_
_entity_poly.entity_id
_entity_poly.type
_entity_poly.pdbx_seq_one_letter_code
_entity_poly.pdbx_strand_id
1 'polypeptide(L)'
;LLVVVTSNRGLCGGFNSSITKTVVKTVAEKYADKTVELLTIGKKGKVTLGKTFNVIDSRDDVFDDLTFENVALVAEKLMKLYIEGAYDKIEVVYNRFKNAATQIPQVEQFLPIKPVEGGEVIANSDYIFEPSKEEIVLDLIPKSLKTQLYKSIRDSFAAEHGARMTAMHKATDNATDLRDDLLLTYNKARQALSLIHI
;
A
#
# COMPACT_ATOMS: atom_id res chain seq x y z
N LEU A 1 -4.76 4.41 14.95
CA LEU A 1 -4.79 3.25 14.06
C LEU A 1 -4.06 3.55 12.77
N LEU A 2 -3.21 2.64 12.29
CA LEU A 2 -2.60 2.70 10.96
C LEU A 2 -3.19 1.59 10.08
N VAL A 3 -3.74 1.97 8.94
CA VAL A 3 -4.18 1.05 7.89
C VAL A 3 -3.02 0.85 6.92
N VAL A 4 -2.48 -0.36 6.86
CA VAL A 4 -1.26 -0.65 6.10
C VAL A 4 -1.57 -1.51 4.89
N VAL A 5 -1.35 -0.97 3.70
CA VAL A 5 -1.61 -1.67 2.44
C VAL A 5 -0.33 -2.33 1.93
N THR A 6 -0.35 -3.66 1.86
CA THR A 6 0.76 -4.50 1.40
C THR A 6 0.27 -5.53 0.38
N SER A 7 1.16 -6.32 -0.20
CA SER A 7 0.77 -7.37 -1.13
C SER A 7 0.34 -8.67 -0.42
N ASN A 8 -0.45 -9.48 -1.12
CA ASN A 8 -0.71 -10.88 -0.73
C ASN A 8 0.47 -11.79 -1.10
N ARG A 9 1.17 -11.50 -2.20
CA ARG A 9 2.25 -12.32 -2.74
C ARG A 9 3.59 -11.61 -2.65
N GLY A 10 4.67 -12.35 -2.59
CA GLY A 10 6.05 -11.83 -2.65
C GLY A 10 6.52 -11.51 -4.07
N LEU A 11 7.84 -11.44 -4.20
CA LEU A 11 8.56 -11.23 -5.47
C LEU A 11 8.25 -9.88 -6.16
N CYS A 12 7.87 -8.88 -5.38
CA CYS A 12 7.60 -7.51 -5.82
C CYS A 12 8.73 -6.54 -5.44
N GLY A 13 9.97 -7.01 -5.45
CA GLY A 13 11.15 -6.21 -5.12
C GLY A 13 11.06 -5.58 -3.72
N GLY A 14 11.33 -4.27 -3.64
CA GLY A 14 11.28 -3.50 -2.39
C GLY A 14 9.90 -3.05 -1.94
N PHE A 15 8.82 -3.40 -2.63
CA PHE A 15 7.47 -2.89 -2.39
C PHE A 15 7.02 -3.05 -0.92
N ASN A 16 7.05 -4.27 -0.38
CA ASN A 16 6.62 -4.52 1.00
C ASN A 16 7.60 -3.97 2.04
N SER A 17 8.90 -4.06 1.77
CA SER A 17 9.92 -3.57 2.69
C SER A 17 9.90 -2.04 2.82
N SER A 18 9.57 -1.31 1.76
CA SER A 18 9.42 0.16 1.81
C SER A 18 8.25 0.56 2.71
N ILE A 19 7.09 -0.10 2.58
CA ILE A 19 5.94 0.13 3.47
C ILE A 19 6.27 -0.20 4.92
N THR A 20 6.88 -1.36 5.18
CA THR A 20 7.26 -1.75 6.55
C THR A 20 8.19 -0.72 7.19
N LYS A 21 9.23 -0.27 6.46
CA LYS A 21 10.14 0.77 6.93
C LYS A 21 9.41 2.10 7.20
N THR A 22 8.48 2.48 6.32
CA THR A 22 7.68 3.70 6.47
C THR A 22 6.79 3.62 7.71
N VAL A 23 6.13 2.48 7.96
CA VAL A 23 5.32 2.28 9.17
C VAL A 23 6.19 2.43 10.42
N VAL A 24 7.32 1.70 10.50
CA VAL A 24 8.22 1.76 11.65
C VAL A 24 8.74 3.19 11.88
N LYS A 25 9.15 3.87 10.82
CA LYS A 25 9.61 5.26 10.88
C LYS A 25 8.49 6.21 11.36
N THR A 26 7.29 6.08 10.81
CA THR A 26 6.14 6.92 11.18
C THR A 26 5.77 6.73 12.66
N VAL A 27 5.79 5.50 13.15
CA VAL A 27 5.51 5.23 14.56
C VAL A 27 6.60 5.83 15.45
N ALA A 28 7.88 5.65 15.10
CA ALA A 28 8.98 6.18 15.91
C ALA A 28 9.04 7.72 15.92
N GLU A 29 8.71 8.39 14.79
CA GLU A 29 8.81 9.85 14.68
C GLU A 29 7.55 10.58 15.15
N LYS A 30 6.36 10.02 14.90
CA LYS A 30 5.09 10.73 15.16
C LYS A 30 4.30 10.18 16.35
N TYR A 31 4.55 8.93 16.73
CA TYR A 31 3.69 8.21 17.69
C TYR A 31 4.49 7.44 18.75
N ALA A 32 5.72 7.91 19.09
CA ALA A 32 6.59 7.25 20.07
C ALA A 32 5.91 7.04 21.44
N ASP A 33 5.11 8.03 21.86
CA ASP A 33 4.39 8.02 23.15
C ASP A 33 2.92 7.61 23.04
N LYS A 34 2.51 7.03 21.88
CA LYS A 34 1.11 6.66 21.64
C LYS A 34 0.98 5.15 21.44
N THR A 35 -0.16 4.63 21.84
CA THR A 35 -0.52 3.25 21.50
C THR A 35 -0.90 3.18 20.02
N VAL A 36 -0.15 2.40 19.25
CA VAL A 36 -0.38 2.24 17.81
C VAL A 36 -0.81 0.81 17.53
N GLU A 37 -1.96 0.67 16.90
CA GLU A 37 -2.47 -0.58 16.40
C GLU A 37 -2.56 -0.55 14.87
N LEU A 38 -2.47 -1.73 14.25
CA LEU A 38 -2.46 -1.86 12.80
C LEU A 38 -3.67 -2.63 12.31
N LEU A 39 -4.25 -2.16 11.20
CA LEU A 39 -5.11 -2.93 10.33
C LEU A 39 -4.35 -3.18 9.04
N THR A 40 -4.15 -4.45 8.67
CA THR A 40 -3.38 -4.78 7.47
C THR A 40 -4.31 -5.18 6.33
N ILE A 41 -4.06 -4.63 5.15
CA ILE A 41 -4.66 -5.06 3.89
C ILE A 41 -3.55 -5.76 3.12
N GLY A 42 -3.64 -7.09 3.03
CA GLY A 42 -2.62 -7.96 2.44
C GLY A 42 -1.79 -8.75 3.44
N LYS A 43 -1.51 -10.01 3.08
CA LYS A 43 -0.86 -11.03 3.94
C LYS A 43 0.54 -10.65 4.41
N LYS A 44 1.33 -9.99 3.54
CA LYS A 44 2.74 -9.67 3.85
C LYS A 44 2.87 -8.65 4.98
N GLY A 45 1.94 -7.71 5.09
CA GLY A 45 1.90 -6.75 6.19
C GLY A 45 1.71 -7.44 7.54
N LYS A 46 0.70 -8.30 7.64
CA LYS A 46 0.43 -9.11 8.84
C LYS A 46 1.65 -9.92 9.28
N VAL A 47 2.26 -10.66 8.35
CA VAL A 47 3.42 -11.53 8.65
C VAL A 47 4.64 -10.74 9.13
N THR A 48 4.88 -9.56 8.54
CA THR A 48 6.09 -8.78 8.85
C THR A 48 5.89 -7.89 10.06
N LEU A 49 4.78 -7.12 10.09
CA LEU A 49 4.53 -6.13 11.15
C LEU A 49 3.91 -6.74 12.42
N GLY A 50 3.19 -7.85 12.30
CA GLY A 50 2.59 -8.54 13.44
C GLY A 50 3.60 -9.12 14.44
N LYS A 51 4.91 -9.13 14.11
CA LYS A 51 5.98 -9.48 15.04
C LYS A 51 6.34 -8.35 16.02
N THR A 52 6.03 -7.10 15.62
CA THR A 52 6.46 -5.89 16.36
C THR A 52 5.27 -5.08 16.86
N PHE A 53 4.15 -5.12 16.14
CA PHE A 53 2.96 -4.32 16.42
C PHE A 53 1.73 -5.19 16.64
N ASN A 54 0.77 -4.68 17.40
CA ASN A 54 -0.54 -5.32 17.52
C ASN A 54 -1.34 -5.11 16.24
N VAL A 55 -1.66 -6.22 15.55
CA VAL A 55 -2.51 -6.22 14.34
C VAL A 55 -3.90 -6.64 14.75
N ILE A 56 -4.84 -5.70 14.77
CA ILE A 56 -6.23 -5.91 15.20
C ILE A 56 -7.06 -6.66 14.16
N ASP A 57 -6.75 -6.46 12.87
CA ASP A 57 -7.47 -7.10 11.77
C ASP A 57 -6.57 -7.23 10.54
N SER A 58 -6.88 -8.22 9.70
CA SER A 58 -6.17 -8.47 8.44
C SER A 58 -7.18 -8.80 7.34
N ARG A 59 -7.28 -7.89 6.37
CA ARG A 59 -8.20 -7.99 5.23
C ARG A 59 -7.42 -8.30 3.96
N ASP A 60 -7.00 -9.55 3.85
CA ASP A 60 -6.32 -10.07 2.66
C ASP A 60 -7.30 -10.48 1.54
N ASP A 61 -8.55 -10.72 1.88
CA ASP A 61 -9.68 -10.99 1.01
C ASP A 61 -9.98 -9.85 0.02
N VAL A 62 -9.67 -8.60 0.37
CA VAL A 62 -9.91 -7.41 -0.48
C VAL A 62 -9.22 -7.51 -1.85
N PHE A 63 -8.07 -8.21 -1.92
CA PHE A 63 -7.34 -8.38 -3.20
C PHE A 63 -7.83 -9.56 -4.04
N ASP A 64 -8.68 -10.43 -3.50
CA ASP A 64 -9.29 -11.52 -4.26
C ASP A 64 -10.42 -10.99 -5.16
N ASP A 65 -11.14 -9.97 -4.67
CA ASP A 65 -12.14 -9.23 -5.42
C ASP A 65 -12.09 -7.73 -5.06
N LEU A 66 -11.24 -6.98 -5.78
CA LEU A 66 -10.99 -5.56 -5.54
C LEU A 66 -12.09 -4.69 -6.17
N THR A 67 -13.27 -4.74 -5.59
CA THR A 67 -14.42 -3.89 -5.94
C THR A 67 -14.54 -2.70 -4.99
N PHE A 68 -15.27 -1.68 -5.43
CA PHE A 68 -15.56 -0.53 -4.56
C PHE A 68 -16.38 -0.95 -3.35
N GLU A 69 -17.33 -1.86 -3.51
CA GLU A 69 -18.22 -2.36 -2.47
C GLU A 69 -17.44 -3.03 -1.35
N ASN A 70 -16.50 -3.91 -1.67
CA ASN A 70 -15.69 -4.62 -0.68
C ASN A 70 -14.77 -3.66 0.10
N VAL A 71 -14.22 -2.65 -0.56
CA VAL A 71 -13.42 -1.62 0.12
C VAL A 71 -14.31 -0.67 0.93
N ALA A 72 -15.52 -0.37 0.47
CA ALA A 72 -16.46 0.46 1.21
C ALA A 72 -16.81 -0.15 2.57
N LEU A 73 -16.97 -1.48 2.67
CA LEU A 73 -17.18 -2.17 3.95
C LEU A 73 -16.02 -1.96 4.93
N VAL A 74 -14.77 -1.96 4.42
CA VAL A 74 -13.60 -1.67 5.26
C VAL A 74 -13.62 -0.21 5.72
N ALA A 75 -13.95 0.73 4.82
CA ALA A 75 -14.05 2.14 5.17
C ALA A 75 -15.15 2.41 6.21
N GLU A 76 -16.30 1.75 6.09
CA GLU A 76 -17.39 1.83 7.07
C GLU A 76 -16.95 1.34 8.45
N LYS A 77 -16.24 0.22 8.51
CA LYS A 77 -15.66 -0.28 9.76
C LYS A 77 -14.72 0.74 10.40
N LEU A 78 -13.84 1.37 9.59
CA LEU A 78 -12.92 2.41 10.08
C LEU A 78 -13.65 3.64 10.60
N MET A 79 -14.66 4.11 9.87
CA MET A 79 -15.49 5.23 10.29
C MET A 79 -16.23 4.92 11.60
N LYS A 80 -16.79 3.72 11.74
CA LYS A 80 -17.47 3.27 12.96
C LYS A 80 -16.52 3.26 14.15
N LEU A 81 -15.33 2.68 14.03
CA LEU A 81 -14.31 2.67 15.10
C LEU A 81 -13.89 4.07 15.52
N TYR A 82 -13.83 5.01 14.59
CA TYR A 82 -13.54 6.41 14.90
C TYR A 82 -14.69 7.11 15.63
N ILE A 83 -15.94 6.92 15.19
CA ILE A 83 -17.13 7.51 15.82
C ILE A 83 -17.34 6.95 17.24
N GLU A 84 -17.05 5.67 17.46
CA GLU A 84 -17.10 5.04 18.78
C GLU A 84 -15.98 5.50 19.73
N GLY A 85 -15.05 6.32 19.24
CA GLY A 85 -13.93 6.85 20.04
C GLY A 85 -12.85 5.82 20.36
N ALA A 86 -12.81 4.70 19.63
CA ALA A 86 -11.76 3.68 19.81
C ALA A 86 -10.37 4.21 19.38
N TYR A 87 -10.32 5.14 18.44
CA TYR A 87 -9.10 5.75 17.94
C TYR A 87 -9.24 7.24 17.71
N ASP A 88 -8.25 8.02 18.17
CA ASP A 88 -8.18 9.47 17.94
C ASP A 88 -7.79 9.83 16.51
N LYS A 89 -7.08 8.92 15.83
CA LYS A 89 -6.57 9.15 14.49
C LYS A 89 -6.42 7.87 13.69
N ILE A 90 -6.79 7.96 12.42
CA ILE A 90 -6.62 6.87 11.45
C ILE A 90 -5.82 7.38 10.26
N GLU A 91 -4.70 6.75 9.94
CA GLU A 91 -3.88 7.04 8.77
C GLU A 91 -3.75 5.80 7.88
N VAL A 92 -3.66 6.03 6.56
CA VAL A 92 -3.46 4.97 5.56
C VAL A 92 -2.02 5.06 5.05
N VAL A 93 -1.30 3.94 5.15
CA VAL A 93 0.07 3.80 4.64
C VAL A 93 0.06 2.89 3.43
N TYR A 94 0.45 3.43 2.28
CA TYR A 94 0.40 2.72 1.02
C TYR A 94 1.50 3.19 0.06
N ASN A 95 1.76 2.45 -1.02
CA ASN A 95 2.66 2.89 -2.09
C ASN A 95 1.86 3.55 -3.21
N ARG A 96 2.08 4.85 -3.40
CA ARG A 96 1.55 5.57 -4.55
C ARG A 96 2.28 5.14 -5.82
N PHE A 97 1.54 4.85 -6.86
CA PHE A 97 2.08 4.54 -8.18
C PHE A 97 2.55 5.83 -8.88
N LYS A 98 3.83 5.90 -9.21
CA LYS A 98 4.38 6.95 -10.08
C LYS A 98 4.65 6.40 -11.48
N ASN A 99 5.36 5.29 -11.57
CA ASN A 99 5.61 4.51 -12.77
C ASN A 99 6.00 3.07 -12.38
N ALA A 100 6.16 2.16 -13.34
CA ALA A 100 6.48 0.77 -13.07
C ALA A 100 7.78 0.58 -12.27
N ALA A 101 8.77 1.46 -12.45
CA ALA A 101 10.05 1.39 -11.75
C ALA A 101 10.07 2.09 -10.38
N THR A 102 9.16 3.04 -10.15
CA THR A 102 9.19 3.91 -8.96
C THR A 102 7.84 3.92 -8.26
N GLN A 103 7.84 3.46 -7.02
CA GLN A 103 6.72 3.54 -6.10
C GLN A 103 7.10 4.47 -4.95
N ILE A 104 6.18 5.32 -4.51
CA ILE A 104 6.43 6.30 -3.45
C ILE A 104 5.59 5.92 -2.23
N PRO A 105 6.21 5.48 -1.13
CA PRO A 105 5.46 5.22 0.10
C PRO A 105 4.89 6.53 0.65
N GLN A 106 3.60 6.51 0.95
CA GLN A 106 2.88 7.65 1.50
C GLN A 106 2.15 7.27 2.78
N VAL A 107 2.02 8.27 3.66
CA VAL A 107 1.19 8.22 4.86
C VAL A 107 0.15 9.33 4.70
N GLU A 108 -1.08 8.94 4.51
CA GLU A 108 -2.20 9.85 4.27
C GLU A 108 -3.18 9.77 5.45
N GLN A 109 -3.57 10.93 5.96
CA GLN A 109 -4.55 10.97 7.04
C GLN A 109 -5.94 10.65 6.49
N PHE A 110 -6.59 9.68 7.10
CA PHE A 110 -7.94 9.27 6.78
C PHE A 110 -8.97 9.95 7.70
N LEU A 111 -8.77 9.85 9.01
CA LEU A 111 -9.58 10.49 10.03
C LEU A 111 -8.69 11.08 11.14
N PRO A 112 -9.07 12.24 11.71
CA PRO A 112 -10.10 13.18 11.26
C PRO A 112 -9.78 13.79 9.90
N ILE A 113 -10.81 14.30 9.22
CA ILE A 113 -10.65 15.00 7.94
C ILE A 113 -9.85 16.27 8.18
N LYS A 114 -8.76 16.47 7.42
CA LYS A 114 -8.00 17.71 7.51
C LYS A 114 -8.78 18.88 6.91
N PRO A 115 -8.86 20.02 7.61
CA PRO A 115 -9.31 21.24 6.97
C PRO A 115 -8.42 21.58 5.78
N VAL A 116 -8.98 22.09 4.72
CA VAL A 116 -8.21 22.58 3.58
C VAL A 116 -7.54 23.88 4.04
N GLU A 117 -6.22 23.81 4.32
CA GLU A 117 -5.44 25.01 4.62
C GLU A 117 -5.16 25.74 3.29
N GLY A 118 -5.51 27.03 3.22
CA GLY A 118 -5.13 27.91 2.11
C GLY A 118 -6.07 27.89 0.89
N GLY A 119 -7.26 27.36 1.00
CA GLY A 119 -8.32 27.72 0.05
C GLY A 119 -8.57 29.23 0.17
N GLU A 120 -8.33 30.00 -0.88
CA GLU A 120 -8.91 31.34 -0.95
C GLU A 120 -10.38 31.18 -0.56
N VAL A 121 -10.78 31.87 0.52
CA VAL A 121 -12.19 32.01 0.84
C VAL A 121 -12.75 32.74 -0.36
N ILE A 122 -13.33 31.99 -1.30
CA ILE A 122 -14.11 32.58 -2.38
C ILE A 122 -15.28 33.24 -1.64
N ALA A 123 -15.02 34.47 -1.23
CA ALA A 123 -15.99 35.29 -0.54
C ALA A 123 -17.20 35.40 -1.45
N ASN A 124 -18.34 34.96 -0.94
CA ASN A 124 -19.66 35.19 -1.51
C ASN A 124 -19.99 34.53 -2.84
N SER A 125 -19.75 33.23 -2.98
CA SER A 125 -20.52 32.46 -3.93
C SER A 125 -21.82 32.03 -3.23
N ASP A 126 -22.94 32.68 -3.54
CA ASP A 126 -24.25 32.26 -3.05
C ASP A 126 -24.67 30.98 -3.77
N TYR A 127 -24.29 29.84 -3.16
CA TYR A 127 -24.73 28.51 -3.64
C TYR A 127 -26.10 28.20 -3.06
N ILE A 128 -27.02 27.77 -3.92
CA ILE A 128 -28.30 27.18 -3.52
C ILE A 128 -28.05 25.70 -3.29
N PHE A 129 -28.35 25.20 -2.09
CA PHE A 129 -28.18 23.80 -1.72
C PHE A 129 -29.54 23.09 -1.76
N GLU A 130 -29.63 21.99 -2.47
CA GLU A 130 -30.80 21.11 -2.51
C GLU A 130 -30.37 19.66 -2.18
N PRO A 131 -30.98 18.98 -1.19
CA PRO A 131 -32.09 19.45 -0.34
C PRO A 131 -31.67 20.42 0.75
N SER A 132 -30.56 20.20 1.44
CA SER A 132 -29.96 21.07 2.45
C SER A 132 -28.44 20.87 2.51
N LYS A 133 -27.71 21.85 3.02
CA LYS A 133 -26.27 21.75 3.19
C LYS A 133 -25.87 20.60 4.13
N GLU A 134 -26.64 20.42 5.21
CA GLU A 134 -26.42 19.37 6.20
C GLU A 134 -26.58 17.97 5.60
N GLU A 135 -27.66 17.73 4.85
CA GLU A 135 -27.92 16.44 4.21
C GLU A 135 -26.86 16.10 3.16
N ILE A 136 -26.46 17.10 2.35
CA ILE A 136 -25.38 16.93 1.37
C ILE A 136 -24.08 16.53 2.05
N VAL A 137 -23.70 17.19 3.15
CA VAL A 137 -22.46 16.91 3.88
C VAL A 137 -22.50 15.51 4.50
N LEU A 138 -23.63 15.10 5.08
CA LEU A 138 -23.82 13.76 5.66
C LEU A 138 -23.71 12.64 4.62
N ASP A 139 -24.07 12.88 3.37
CA ASP A 139 -23.94 11.91 2.28
C ASP A 139 -22.55 11.93 1.64
N LEU A 140 -21.99 13.12 1.40
CA LEU A 140 -20.72 13.29 0.69
C LEU A 140 -19.50 12.86 1.50
N ILE A 141 -19.47 13.11 2.82
CA ILE A 141 -18.32 12.76 3.66
C ILE A 141 -18.06 11.24 3.63
N PRO A 142 -19.03 10.36 3.94
CA PRO A 142 -18.79 8.92 3.85
C PRO A 142 -18.41 8.46 2.45
N LYS A 143 -19.02 8.99 1.40
CA LYS A 143 -18.69 8.66 0.01
C LYS A 143 -17.26 9.08 -0.34
N SER A 144 -16.82 10.26 0.08
CA SER A 144 -15.47 10.77 -0.14
C SER A 144 -14.43 9.88 0.56
N LEU A 145 -14.66 9.50 1.81
CA LEU A 145 -13.77 8.62 2.57
C LEU A 145 -13.67 7.23 1.93
N LYS A 146 -14.81 6.63 1.52
CA LYS A 146 -14.81 5.36 0.79
C LYS A 146 -13.99 5.45 -0.50
N THR A 147 -14.15 6.54 -1.24
CA THR A 147 -13.41 6.78 -2.49
C THR A 147 -11.92 6.99 -2.23
N GLN A 148 -11.55 7.73 -1.17
CA GLN A 148 -10.15 7.93 -0.78
C GLN A 148 -9.45 6.61 -0.45
N LEU A 149 -10.10 5.77 0.36
CA LEU A 149 -9.54 4.45 0.69
C LEU A 149 -9.42 3.56 -0.55
N TYR A 150 -10.45 3.52 -1.38
CA TYR A 150 -10.44 2.75 -2.62
C TYR A 150 -9.32 3.19 -3.57
N LYS A 151 -9.16 4.50 -3.75
CA LYS A 151 -8.06 5.08 -4.54
C LYS A 151 -6.70 4.66 -4.01
N SER A 152 -6.48 4.74 -2.70
CA SER A 152 -5.21 4.39 -2.07
C SER A 152 -4.86 2.90 -2.27
N ILE A 153 -5.86 2.01 -2.15
CA ILE A 153 -5.67 0.58 -2.38
C ILE A 153 -5.42 0.29 -3.87
N ARG A 154 -6.17 0.93 -4.79
CA ARG A 154 -5.98 0.79 -6.24
C ARG A 154 -4.61 1.27 -6.69
N ASP A 155 -4.14 2.40 -6.18
CA ASP A 155 -2.80 2.92 -6.43
C ASP A 155 -1.72 1.94 -5.95
N SER A 156 -1.89 1.41 -4.74
CA SER A 156 -0.98 0.43 -4.17
C SER A 156 -0.97 -0.88 -4.97
N PHE A 157 -2.12 -1.32 -5.45
CA PHE A 157 -2.24 -2.52 -6.29
C PHE A 157 -1.51 -2.35 -7.63
N ALA A 158 -1.69 -1.20 -8.28
CA ALA A 158 -0.95 -0.87 -9.51
C ALA A 158 0.57 -0.79 -9.25
N ALA A 159 0.98 -0.20 -8.14
CA ALA A 159 2.36 -0.09 -7.71
C ALA A 159 2.99 -1.49 -7.44
N GLU A 160 2.24 -2.41 -6.83
CA GLU A 160 2.66 -3.80 -6.61
C GLU A 160 2.94 -4.52 -7.92
N HIS A 161 2.03 -4.42 -8.88
CA HIS A 161 2.19 -5.07 -10.19
C HIS A 161 3.37 -4.49 -10.97
N GLY A 162 3.55 -3.17 -10.96
CA GLY A 162 4.72 -2.51 -11.56
C GLY A 162 6.04 -2.95 -10.93
N ALA A 163 6.10 -2.99 -9.60
CA ALA A 163 7.28 -3.45 -8.88
C ALA A 163 7.60 -4.93 -9.17
N ARG A 164 6.58 -5.78 -9.23
CA ARG A 164 6.75 -7.20 -9.57
C ARG A 164 7.25 -7.37 -10.99
N MET A 165 6.67 -6.67 -11.96
CA MET A 165 7.12 -6.71 -13.35
C MET A 165 8.60 -6.35 -13.47
N THR A 166 9.03 -5.26 -12.87
CA THR A 166 10.44 -4.82 -12.87
C THR A 166 11.35 -5.84 -12.19
N ALA A 167 10.93 -6.41 -11.05
CA ALA A 167 11.72 -7.42 -10.34
C ALA A 167 11.86 -8.71 -11.15
N MET A 168 10.81 -9.15 -11.84
CA MET A 168 10.84 -10.36 -12.68
C MET A 168 11.68 -10.15 -13.96
N HIS A 169 11.61 -8.98 -14.57
CA HIS A 169 12.50 -8.62 -15.69
C HIS A 169 13.97 -8.79 -15.29
N LYS A 170 14.36 -8.15 -14.19
CA LYS A 170 15.73 -8.25 -13.68
C LYS A 170 16.13 -9.70 -13.32
N ALA A 171 15.21 -10.49 -12.81
CA ALA A 171 15.46 -11.89 -12.51
C ALA A 171 15.69 -12.71 -13.79
N THR A 172 14.96 -12.42 -14.87
CA THR A 172 15.12 -13.06 -16.17
C THR A 172 16.47 -12.71 -16.79
N ASP A 173 16.87 -11.43 -16.74
CA ASP A 173 18.17 -10.98 -17.24
C ASP A 173 19.31 -11.70 -16.50
N ASN A 174 19.28 -11.70 -15.17
CA ASN A 174 20.29 -12.40 -14.35
C ASN A 174 20.34 -13.91 -14.65
N ALA A 175 19.19 -14.55 -14.89
CA ALA A 175 19.15 -15.97 -15.25
C ALA A 175 19.75 -16.24 -16.64
N THR A 176 19.56 -15.32 -17.58
CA THR A 176 20.15 -15.40 -18.92
C THR A 176 21.67 -15.28 -18.85
N ASP A 177 22.18 -14.30 -18.12
CA ASP A 177 23.64 -14.13 -17.92
C ASP A 177 24.27 -15.37 -17.28
N LEU A 178 23.63 -15.90 -16.23
CA LEU A 178 24.11 -17.13 -15.58
C LEU A 178 24.11 -18.33 -16.50
N ARG A 179 23.06 -18.48 -17.33
CA ARG A 179 23.01 -19.55 -18.34
C ARG A 179 24.18 -19.46 -19.32
N ASP A 180 24.46 -18.25 -19.79
CA ASP A 180 25.54 -18.05 -20.80
C ASP A 180 26.93 -18.29 -20.19
N ASP A 181 27.18 -17.89 -18.95
CA ASP A 181 28.38 -18.20 -18.20
C ASP A 181 28.58 -19.73 -17.98
N LEU A 182 27.48 -20.41 -17.64
CA LEU A 182 27.50 -21.87 -17.48
C LEU A 182 27.78 -22.60 -18.81
N LEU A 183 27.23 -22.12 -19.92
CA LEU A 183 27.51 -22.66 -21.25
C LEU A 183 28.99 -22.50 -21.63
N LEU A 184 29.59 -21.33 -21.34
CA LEU A 184 31.03 -21.12 -21.55
C LEU A 184 31.86 -22.06 -20.69
N THR A 185 31.52 -22.22 -19.43
CA THR A 185 32.22 -23.12 -18.50
C THR A 185 32.12 -24.58 -18.95
N TYR A 186 30.89 -24.99 -19.33
CA TYR A 186 30.68 -26.34 -19.91
C TYR A 186 31.51 -26.60 -21.15
N ASN A 187 31.54 -25.66 -22.11
CA ASN A 187 32.33 -25.81 -23.34
C ASN A 187 33.83 -25.86 -23.05
N LYS A 188 34.34 -25.05 -22.12
CA LYS A 188 35.76 -25.13 -21.68
C LYS A 188 36.09 -26.48 -21.05
N ALA A 189 35.26 -27.01 -20.17
CA ALA A 189 35.44 -28.31 -19.55
C ALA A 189 35.39 -29.45 -20.61
N ARG A 190 34.45 -29.39 -21.54
CA ARG A 190 34.33 -30.35 -22.65
C ARG A 190 35.60 -30.33 -23.53
N GLN A 191 36.11 -29.16 -23.87
CA GLN A 191 37.35 -29.03 -24.65
C GLN A 191 38.57 -29.60 -23.91
N ALA A 192 38.70 -29.31 -22.61
CA ALA A 192 39.78 -29.84 -21.79
C ALA A 192 39.76 -31.38 -21.74
N LEU A 193 38.58 -31.98 -21.56
CA LEU A 193 38.42 -33.42 -21.57
C LEU A 193 38.75 -34.03 -22.96
N SER A 194 38.35 -33.37 -24.05
CA SER A 194 38.68 -33.83 -25.41
C SER A 194 40.19 -33.81 -25.72
N LEU A 195 40.93 -32.84 -25.16
CA LEU A 195 42.37 -32.74 -25.31
C LEU A 195 43.15 -33.79 -24.48
N ILE A 196 42.56 -34.33 -23.41
CA ILE A 196 43.18 -35.40 -22.60
C ILE A 196 43.08 -36.78 -23.29
N HIS A 197 42.15 -36.94 -24.22
CA HIS A 197 41.94 -38.21 -24.96
C HIS A 197 42.63 -38.27 -26.31
N ILE A 198 43.45 -37.30 -26.69
CA ILE A 198 44.35 -37.33 -27.81
C ILE A 198 45.81 -37.68 -27.33
#